data_16568742f852684242182e6328c996fe
#
_entry.id   16568742f852684242182e6328c996fe
#
_cell.length_a   1.000
_cell.length_b   1.000
_cell.length_c   1.000
_cell.angle_alpha   90.00
_cell.angle_beta   90.00
_cell.angle_gamma   90.00
#
_symmetry.space_group_name_H-M   'P 1'
#
loop_
_entity.id
_entity.type
_entity.pdbx_description
1 polymer ?
#
loop_
_entity_poly.entity_id
_entity_poly.type
_entity_poly.pdbx_seq_one_letter_code
_entity_poly.pdbx_strand_id
1 'polypeptide(L)'
;GALQDHKRATVMGGQTFGKGSVQTVRPLSADTALKITTARYYTPSGRSIQAKGIVPDLWIDETAEGNVFSALRLREADYERHLANGGDEKDPARDKAREEARKKLEEQMAKGSEAPKPLPEFGSENDFPLQQALNQLKGQPVVTSKTMVERKAEAPAEK
;
A
#
# COMPACT_ATOMS: atom_id res chain seq x y z
N GLY A 1 12.36 3.50 -4.47
CA GLY A 1 12.35 3.59 -5.94
C GLY A 1 13.77 3.58 -6.51
N ALA A 2 14.70 4.35 -5.92
CA ALA A 2 16.09 4.39 -6.38
C ALA A 2 16.78 3.02 -6.25
N LEU A 3 16.59 2.34 -5.12
CA LEU A 3 17.16 1.01 -4.91
C LEU A 3 16.57 -0.02 -5.88
N GLN A 4 15.27 0.06 -6.16
CA GLN A 4 14.58 -0.81 -7.11
C GLN A 4 15.10 -0.59 -8.55
N ASP A 5 15.16 0.65 -9.00
CA ASP A 5 15.60 0.99 -10.35
C ASP A 5 17.06 0.57 -10.61
N HIS A 6 17.93 0.74 -9.61
CA HIS A 6 19.33 0.31 -9.69
C HIS A 6 19.54 -1.17 -9.35
N LYS A 7 18.46 -1.93 -9.09
CA LYS A 7 18.54 -3.37 -8.72
C LYS A 7 19.49 -3.64 -7.55
N ARG A 8 19.56 -2.72 -6.58
CA ARG A 8 20.44 -2.82 -5.41
C ARG A 8 19.74 -3.46 -4.21
N ALA A 9 18.41 -3.54 -4.26
CA ALA A 9 17.61 -4.23 -3.26
C ALA A 9 16.34 -4.76 -3.91
N THR A 10 15.81 -5.86 -3.36
CA THR A 10 14.46 -6.35 -3.65
C THR A 10 13.49 -5.61 -2.73
N VAL A 11 12.48 -4.97 -3.31
CA VAL A 11 11.43 -4.29 -2.55
C VAL A 11 10.31 -5.28 -2.26
N MET A 12 10.03 -5.52 -0.99
CA MET A 12 9.01 -6.47 -0.53
C MET A 12 7.95 -5.76 0.31
N GLY A 13 6.72 -6.20 0.23
CA GLY A 13 5.62 -5.64 1.00
C GLY A 13 4.44 -5.22 0.16
N GLY A 14 3.65 -4.25 0.65
CA GLY A 14 2.56 -3.62 -0.10
C GLY A 14 3.02 -2.39 -0.86
N GLN A 15 2.16 -1.90 -1.76
CA GLN A 15 2.40 -0.66 -2.50
C GLN A 15 2.50 0.53 -1.54
N THR A 16 3.47 1.42 -1.77
CA THR A 16 3.68 2.57 -0.89
C THR A 16 2.61 3.66 -1.08
N PHE A 17 2.54 4.59 -0.14
CA PHE A 17 1.52 5.66 -0.09
C PHE A 17 1.45 6.51 -1.36
N GLY A 18 2.59 6.93 -1.90
CA GLY A 18 2.65 7.64 -3.17
C GLY A 18 2.69 9.16 -3.08
N LYS A 19 3.15 9.75 -1.98
CA LYS A 19 3.43 11.18 -1.94
C LYS A 19 4.78 11.47 -2.59
N GLY A 20 4.75 11.94 -3.82
CA GLY A 20 5.93 12.27 -4.62
C GLY A 20 6.06 13.76 -4.94
N SER A 21 5.50 14.64 -4.12
CA SER A 21 5.55 16.09 -4.30
C SER A 21 6.39 16.78 -3.23
N VAL A 22 7.11 17.82 -3.63
CA VAL A 22 7.82 18.75 -2.74
C VAL A 22 6.93 19.95 -2.49
N GLN A 23 6.76 20.32 -1.23
CA GLN A 23 5.98 21.49 -0.83
C GLN A 23 6.89 22.49 -0.10
N THR A 24 6.82 23.74 -0.53
CA THR A 24 7.54 24.86 0.09
C THR A 24 6.55 25.72 0.87
N VAL A 25 6.91 26.08 2.09
CA VAL A 25 6.15 27.02 2.91
C VAL A 25 6.78 28.41 2.75
N ARG A 26 5.99 29.36 2.29
CA ARG A 26 6.38 30.76 2.12
C ARG A 26 5.65 31.61 3.13
N PRO A 27 6.33 32.21 4.12
CA PRO A 27 5.72 33.19 5.01
C PRO A 27 5.20 34.39 4.22
N LEU A 28 3.98 34.83 4.50
CA LEU A 28 3.36 36.04 3.93
C LEU A 28 3.30 37.18 4.94
N SER A 29 3.13 36.82 6.23
CA SER A 29 3.16 37.75 7.35
C SER A 29 3.71 37.05 8.61
N ALA A 30 3.64 37.70 9.77
CA ALA A 30 4.01 37.06 11.03
C ALA A 30 3.17 35.82 11.36
N ASP A 31 1.89 35.82 10.95
CA ASP A 31 0.90 34.82 11.36
C ASP A 31 0.37 33.96 10.20
N THR A 32 0.79 34.24 8.96
CA THR A 32 0.27 33.56 7.78
C THR A 32 1.39 33.07 6.86
N ALA A 33 1.16 31.92 6.25
CA ALA A 33 2.07 31.35 5.27
C ALA A 33 1.30 30.65 4.14
N LEU A 34 1.91 30.63 2.97
CA LEU A 34 1.43 29.87 1.81
C LEU A 34 2.24 28.58 1.71
N LYS A 35 1.54 27.44 1.64
CA LYS A 35 2.12 26.14 1.33
C LYS A 35 1.82 25.80 -0.12
N ILE A 36 2.85 25.73 -0.96
CA ILE A 36 2.72 25.52 -2.40
C ILE A 36 3.59 24.35 -2.85
N THR A 37 3.06 23.52 -3.77
CA THR A 37 3.84 22.46 -4.42
C THR A 37 4.76 23.06 -5.48
N THR A 38 6.06 22.82 -5.35
CA THR A 38 7.10 23.40 -6.19
C THR A 38 7.82 22.40 -7.08
N ALA A 39 7.80 21.11 -6.75
CA ALA A 39 8.50 20.07 -7.51
C ALA A 39 7.86 18.71 -7.33
N ARG A 40 8.27 17.76 -8.18
CA ARG A 40 7.94 16.33 -8.08
C ARG A 40 9.22 15.52 -7.99
N TYR A 41 9.15 14.44 -7.22
CA TYR A 41 10.18 13.41 -7.21
C TYR A 41 9.98 12.43 -8.35
N TYR A 42 11.08 12.05 -8.96
CA TYR A 42 11.15 10.98 -9.93
C TYR A 42 12.20 9.97 -9.49
N THR A 43 11.98 8.71 -9.79
CA THR A 43 13.00 7.68 -9.59
C THR A 43 14.12 7.85 -10.65
N PRO A 44 15.30 7.21 -10.49
CA PRO A 44 16.38 7.31 -11.47
C PRO A 44 15.97 6.93 -12.90
N SER A 45 15.01 6.03 -13.07
CA SER A 45 14.45 5.67 -14.39
C SER A 45 13.43 6.68 -14.93
N GLY A 46 13.17 7.79 -14.23
CA GLY A 46 12.21 8.82 -14.64
C GLY A 46 10.75 8.52 -14.30
N ARG A 47 10.47 7.48 -13.50
CA ARG A 47 9.10 7.18 -13.05
C ARG A 47 8.66 8.19 -12.00
N SER A 48 7.48 8.81 -12.18
CA SER A 48 6.83 9.59 -11.13
C SER A 48 6.17 8.66 -10.10
N ILE A 49 6.42 8.92 -8.82
CA ILE A 49 5.81 8.18 -7.71
C ILE A 49 4.55 8.87 -7.16
N GLN A 50 4.27 10.11 -7.59
CA GLN A 50 3.09 10.86 -7.13
C GLN A 50 1.81 10.10 -7.44
N ALA A 51 0.92 9.97 -6.46
CA ALA A 51 -0.34 9.24 -6.46
C ALA A 51 -0.22 7.71 -6.73
N LYS A 52 0.89 7.25 -7.31
CA LYS A 52 1.14 5.83 -7.62
C LYS A 52 1.91 5.08 -6.54
N GLY A 53 2.88 5.74 -5.91
CA GLY A 53 3.82 5.08 -5.01
C GLY A 53 4.79 4.15 -5.74
N ILE A 54 5.44 3.30 -4.96
CA ILE A 54 6.29 2.22 -5.45
C ILE A 54 5.52 0.90 -5.32
N VAL A 55 5.42 0.17 -6.42
CA VAL A 55 4.91 -1.21 -6.43
C VAL A 55 6.07 -2.13 -6.05
N PRO A 56 5.93 -2.99 -5.05
CA PRO A 56 6.99 -3.89 -4.64
C PRO A 56 7.31 -4.95 -5.71
N ASP A 57 8.53 -5.46 -5.70
CA ASP A 57 8.95 -6.58 -6.55
C ASP A 57 8.29 -7.89 -6.09
N LEU A 58 8.10 -8.05 -4.77
CA LEU A 58 7.42 -9.17 -4.16
C LEU A 58 6.29 -8.66 -3.26
N TRP A 59 5.06 -9.06 -3.59
CA TRP A 59 3.89 -8.69 -2.81
C TRP A 59 3.82 -9.52 -1.53
N ILE A 60 4.05 -8.89 -0.39
CA ILE A 60 3.98 -9.51 0.94
C ILE A 60 3.04 -8.66 1.79
N ASP A 61 1.92 -9.25 2.19
CA ASP A 61 0.98 -8.66 3.14
C ASP A 61 1.24 -9.24 4.55
N GLU A 62 0.37 -8.98 5.48
CA GLU A 62 0.51 -9.40 6.89
C GLU A 62 0.50 -10.93 7.06
N THR A 63 -0.10 -11.65 6.10
CA THR A 63 -0.16 -13.11 6.08
C THR A 63 -0.02 -13.65 4.66
N ALA A 64 0.23 -14.96 4.52
CA ALA A 64 0.26 -15.62 3.21
C ALA A 64 -1.08 -15.50 2.47
N GLU A 65 -2.22 -15.59 3.19
CA GLU A 65 -3.56 -15.42 2.62
C GLU A 65 -3.87 -13.95 2.26
N GLY A 66 -3.03 -13.02 2.71
CA GLY A 66 -3.23 -11.58 2.58
C GLY A 66 -4.32 -11.05 3.52
N ASN A 67 -4.32 -9.74 3.73
CA ASN A 67 -5.30 -9.07 4.57
C ASN A 67 -6.39 -8.40 3.71
N VAL A 68 -7.65 -8.78 3.91
CA VAL A 68 -8.79 -8.17 3.20
C VAL A 68 -8.86 -6.66 3.44
N PHE A 69 -8.49 -6.23 4.65
CA PHE A 69 -8.54 -4.81 5.04
C PHE A 69 -7.35 -4.00 4.53
N SER A 70 -6.35 -4.62 3.89
CA SER A 70 -5.25 -3.89 3.23
C SER A 70 -5.75 -2.91 2.17
N ALA A 71 -6.91 -3.20 1.55
CA ALA A 71 -7.57 -2.30 0.61
C ALA A 71 -8.08 -0.99 1.26
N LEU A 72 -8.28 -0.97 2.59
CA LEU A 72 -8.70 0.23 3.34
C LEU A 72 -7.53 1.17 3.66
N ARG A 73 -6.29 0.76 3.42
CA ARG A 73 -5.12 1.63 3.63
C ARG A 73 -5.21 2.83 2.70
N LEU A 74 -5.15 4.02 3.30
CA LEU A 74 -5.16 5.27 2.55
C LEU A 74 -3.89 5.41 1.71
N ARG A 75 -4.05 5.97 0.53
CA ARG A 75 -2.98 6.35 -0.39
C ARG A 75 -3.13 7.82 -0.78
N GLU A 76 -2.08 8.41 -1.31
CA GLU A 76 -2.11 9.80 -1.79
C GLU A 76 -3.23 10.03 -2.82
N ALA A 77 -3.48 9.06 -3.70
CA ALA A 77 -4.55 9.11 -4.70
C ALA A 77 -5.97 9.14 -4.12
N ASP A 78 -6.15 8.81 -2.84
CA ASP A 78 -7.47 8.80 -2.18
C ASP A 78 -7.89 10.17 -1.66
N TYR A 79 -7.00 11.15 -1.63
CA TYR A 79 -7.31 12.51 -1.21
C TYR A 79 -7.90 13.32 -2.37
N GLU A 80 -9.00 14.02 -2.12
CA GLU A 80 -9.69 14.83 -3.13
C GLU A 80 -8.82 15.91 -3.79
N ARG A 81 -7.82 16.41 -3.05
CA ARG A 81 -6.94 17.51 -3.49
C ARG A 81 -5.47 17.08 -3.61
N HIS A 82 -5.23 15.84 -4.02
CA HIS A 82 -3.88 15.41 -4.31
C HIS A 82 -3.37 15.97 -5.65
N LEU A 83 -2.07 16.06 -5.83
CA LEU A 83 -1.47 16.43 -7.10
C LEU A 83 -1.60 15.29 -8.09
N ALA A 84 -2.37 15.49 -9.16
CA ALA A 84 -2.55 14.50 -10.21
C ALA A 84 -1.24 14.17 -10.94
N ASN A 85 -1.07 12.92 -11.35
CA ASN A 85 0.14 12.43 -12.01
C ASN A 85 0.03 12.32 -13.53
N GLY A 86 -1.05 12.84 -14.13
CA GLY A 86 -1.25 12.85 -15.58
C GLY A 86 -1.56 11.50 -16.22
N GLY A 87 -2.02 10.53 -15.45
CA GLY A 87 -2.50 9.22 -15.91
C GLY A 87 -3.80 8.84 -15.21
N ASP A 88 -4.38 7.72 -15.58
CA ASP A 88 -5.55 7.16 -14.90
C ASP A 88 -5.19 6.81 -13.45
N GLU A 89 -5.54 7.73 -12.55
CA GLU A 89 -5.32 7.56 -11.11
C GLU A 89 -6.43 6.73 -10.47
N LYS A 90 -7.55 6.59 -11.17
CA LYS A 90 -8.67 5.74 -10.77
C LYS A 90 -8.34 4.29 -11.06
N ASP A 91 -8.35 3.49 -10.04
CA ASP A 91 -8.22 2.04 -10.12
C ASP A 91 -9.57 1.40 -9.72
N PRO A 92 -10.45 1.10 -10.69
CA PRO A 92 -11.78 0.56 -10.41
C PRO A 92 -11.72 -0.77 -9.65
N ALA A 93 -10.67 -1.57 -9.85
CA ALA A 93 -10.50 -2.83 -9.13
C ALA A 93 -10.21 -2.58 -7.65
N ARG A 94 -9.40 -1.57 -7.37
CA ARG A 94 -9.09 -1.14 -6.00
C ARG A 94 -10.30 -0.50 -5.33
N ASP A 95 -11.03 0.35 -6.02
CA ASP A 95 -12.23 0.99 -5.47
C ASP A 95 -13.27 -0.07 -5.07
N LYS A 96 -13.48 -1.06 -5.93
CA LYS A 96 -14.34 -2.21 -5.63
C LYS A 96 -13.83 -3.03 -4.44
N ALA A 97 -12.54 -3.31 -4.39
CA ALA A 97 -11.93 -4.03 -3.27
C ALA A 97 -12.09 -3.28 -1.94
N ARG A 98 -11.99 -1.95 -1.98
CA ARG A 98 -12.17 -1.07 -0.83
C ARG A 98 -13.61 -1.08 -0.34
N GLU A 99 -14.58 -1.01 -1.24
CA GLU A 99 -15.99 -1.08 -0.88
C GLU A 99 -16.36 -2.44 -0.26
N GLU A 100 -15.86 -3.54 -0.83
CA GLU A 100 -16.05 -4.87 -0.28
C GLU A 100 -15.40 -5.04 1.11
N ALA A 101 -14.19 -4.51 1.28
CA ALA A 101 -13.51 -4.54 2.58
C ALA A 101 -14.27 -3.72 3.63
N ARG A 102 -14.83 -2.59 3.24
CA ARG A 102 -15.67 -1.75 4.12
C ARG A 102 -16.93 -2.48 4.55
N LYS A 103 -17.65 -3.10 3.61
CA LYS A 103 -18.85 -3.91 3.93
C LYS A 103 -18.53 -5.03 4.89
N LYS A 104 -17.43 -5.78 4.66
CA LYS A 104 -17.00 -6.84 5.58
C LYS A 104 -16.67 -6.32 6.97
N LEU A 105 -16.04 -5.15 7.07
CA LEU A 105 -15.75 -4.53 8.36
C LEU A 105 -17.06 -4.14 9.09
N GLU A 106 -18.01 -3.52 8.39
CA GLU A 106 -19.32 -3.16 8.92
C GLU A 106 -20.10 -4.40 9.41
N GLU A 107 -20.09 -5.49 8.62
CA GLU A 107 -20.72 -6.75 9.01
C GLU A 107 -20.08 -7.39 10.26
N GLN A 108 -18.74 -7.35 10.36
CA GLN A 108 -18.02 -7.86 11.52
C GLN A 108 -18.36 -7.03 12.78
N MET A 109 -18.39 -5.70 12.65
CA MET A 109 -18.79 -4.83 13.76
C MET A 109 -20.24 -5.05 14.18
N ALA A 110 -21.16 -5.22 13.21
CA ALA A 110 -22.57 -5.47 13.49
C ALA A 110 -22.83 -6.83 14.18
N LYS A 111 -22.02 -7.84 13.89
CA LYS A 111 -22.09 -9.16 14.52
C LYS A 111 -21.46 -9.25 15.90
N GLY A 112 -20.93 -8.13 16.42
CA GLY A 112 -20.21 -8.12 17.70
C GLY A 112 -18.96 -9.01 17.70
N SER A 113 -18.46 -9.34 16.51
CA SER A 113 -17.23 -10.09 16.35
C SER A 113 -16.04 -9.29 16.91
N GLU A 114 -15.11 -9.98 17.54
CA GLU A 114 -13.87 -9.34 18.01
C GLU A 114 -13.27 -8.46 16.90
N ALA A 115 -12.76 -7.30 17.31
CA ALA A 115 -11.99 -6.43 16.43
C ALA A 115 -10.94 -7.24 15.67
N PRO A 116 -10.60 -6.85 14.42
CA PRO A 116 -9.55 -7.53 13.67
C PRO A 116 -8.34 -7.80 14.57
N LYS A 117 -7.84 -9.04 14.56
CA LYS A 117 -6.70 -9.39 15.42
C LYS A 117 -5.60 -8.36 15.25
N PRO A 118 -4.99 -7.90 16.36
CA PRO A 118 -3.87 -6.97 16.26
C PRO A 118 -2.79 -7.58 15.40
N LEU A 119 -2.11 -6.73 14.64
CA LEU A 119 -0.96 -7.15 13.84
C LEU A 119 0.07 -7.82 14.73
N PRO A 120 0.77 -8.86 14.26
CA PRO A 120 1.89 -9.43 14.98
C PRO A 120 2.90 -8.33 15.32
N GLU A 121 3.46 -8.42 16.51
CA GLU A 121 4.51 -7.51 16.92
C GLU A 121 5.71 -7.65 15.99
N PHE A 122 6.24 -6.50 15.56
CA PHE A 122 7.41 -6.47 14.69
C PHE A 122 8.58 -7.23 15.32
N GLY A 123 9.19 -8.12 14.55
CA GLY A 123 10.30 -8.96 15.00
C GLY A 123 9.89 -10.20 15.80
N SER A 124 8.59 -10.44 16.03
CA SER A 124 8.11 -11.67 16.65
C SER A 124 8.22 -12.87 15.71
N GLU A 125 8.08 -14.07 16.26
CA GLU A 125 8.05 -15.32 15.48
C GLU A 125 6.88 -15.37 14.48
N ASN A 126 5.83 -14.59 14.72
CA ASN A 126 4.63 -14.49 13.88
C ASN A 126 4.69 -13.34 12.87
N ASP A 127 5.81 -12.62 12.78
CA ASP A 127 6.01 -11.54 11.80
C ASP A 127 6.27 -12.14 10.41
N PHE A 128 5.19 -12.47 9.72
CA PHE A 128 5.26 -13.10 8.39
C PHE A 128 6.07 -12.28 7.38
N PRO A 129 5.88 -10.94 7.23
CA PRO A 129 6.70 -10.13 6.32
C PRO A 129 8.20 -10.21 6.63
N LEU A 130 8.59 -10.13 7.90
CA LEU A 130 9.99 -10.25 8.30
C LEU A 130 10.55 -11.64 7.99
N GLN A 131 9.79 -12.69 8.24
CA GLN A 131 10.21 -14.06 7.91
C GLN A 131 10.45 -14.22 6.42
N GLN A 132 9.56 -13.68 5.56
CA GLN A 132 9.75 -13.75 4.12
C GLN A 132 10.97 -12.92 3.66
N ALA A 133 11.22 -11.77 4.27
CA ALA A 133 12.42 -10.99 4.00
C ALA A 133 13.70 -11.74 4.38
N LEU A 134 13.72 -12.44 5.51
CA LEU A 134 14.83 -13.29 5.93
C LEU A 134 15.02 -14.48 4.98
N ASN A 135 13.94 -15.11 4.52
CA ASN A 135 14.00 -16.18 3.52
C ASN A 135 14.64 -15.68 2.23
N GLN A 136 14.23 -14.51 1.74
CA GLN A 136 14.81 -13.88 0.55
C GLN A 136 16.33 -13.67 0.71
N LEU A 137 16.76 -13.14 1.85
CA LEU A 137 18.19 -12.91 2.12
C LEU A 137 19.01 -14.20 2.24
N LYS A 138 18.39 -15.28 2.73
CA LYS A 138 19.01 -16.60 2.88
C LYS A 138 18.94 -17.46 1.62
N GLY A 139 18.31 -16.97 0.54
CA GLY A 139 18.07 -17.76 -0.67
C GLY A 139 17.08 -18.92 -0.47
N GLN A 140 16.23 -18.82 0.52
CA GLN A 140 15.17 -19.78 0.80
C GLN A 140 13.89 -19.43 0.01
N PRO A 141 12.96 -20.38 -0.19
CA PRO A 141 11.69 -20.10 -0.85
C PRO A 141 10.91 -18.99 -0.14
N VAL A 142 10.43 -18.00 -0.90
CA VAL A 142 9.60 -16.90 -0.41
C VAL A 142 8.15 -17.17 -0.76
N VAL A 143 7.27 -17.07 0.23
CA VAL A 143 5.82 -17.18 0.04
C VAL A 143 5.25 -15.79 -0.13
N THR A 144 4.75 -15.49 -1.33
CA THR A 144 4.04 -14.24 -1.60
C THR A 144 2.61 -14.30 -1.07
N SER A 145 2.08 -13.18 -0.63
CA SER A 145 0.70 -13.10 -0.17
C SER A 145 -0.27 -13.14 -1.35
N LYS A 146 -1.41 -13.79 -1.18
CA LYS A 146 -2.46 -13.82 -2.20
C LYS A 146 -3.05 -12.43 -2.45
N THR A 147 -3.20 -12.09 -3.70
CA THR A 147 -3.91 -10.87 -4.12
C THR A 147 -5.42 -11.03 -3.91
N MET A 148 -6.17 -9.91 -3.97
CA MET A 148 -7.64 -9.96 -3.90
C MET A 148 -8.26 -10.81 -5.01
N VAL A 149 -7.67 -10.82 -6.20
CA VAL A 149 -8.15 -11.60 -7.35
C VAL A 149 -7.99 -13.09 -7.10
N GLU A 150 -6.81 -13.51 -6.63
CA GLU A 150 -6.52 -14.92 -6.31
C GLU A 150 -7.41 -15.43 -5.19
N ARG A 151 -7.64 -14.65 -4.12
CA ARG A 151 -8.56 -14.99 -3.04
C ARG A 151 -10.01 -15.19 -3.50
N LYS A 152 -10.48 -14.40 -4.49
CA LYS A 152 -11.82 -14.57 -5.06
C LYS A 152 -11.94 -15.81 -5.92
N ALA A 153 -10.89 -16.18 -6.64
CA ALA A 153 -10.89 -17.38 -7.47
C ALA A 153 -10.98 -18.69 -6.65
N GLU A 154 -10.47 -18.66 -5.40
CA GLU A 154 -10.49 -19.80 -4.48
C GLU A 154 -11.73 -19.86 -3.57
N ALA A 155 -12.49 -18.77 -3.45
CA ALA A 155 -13.71 -18.75 -2.66
C ALA A 155 -14.76 -19.68 -3.33
N PRO A 156 -15.37 -20.62 -2.58
CA PRO A 156 -16.43 -21.46 -3.13
C PRO A 156 -17.56 -20.57 -3.65
N ALA A 157 -18.04 -20.85 -4.87
CA ALA A 157 -19.20 -20.16 -5.41
C ALA A 157 -20.37 -20.33 -4.42
N GLU A 158 -20.83 -19.22 -3.86
CA GLU A 158 -22.03 -19.21 -3.04
C GLU A 158 -23.19 -19.80 -3.88
N LYS A 159 -23.73 -20.93 -3.40
CA LYS A 159 -24.89 -21.59 -4.00
C LYS A 159 -26.16 -20.92 -3.54
#